data_2d1d196ef9b36a663fbb39c70452cbde
#
_entry.id   2d1d196ef9b36a663fbb39c70452cbde
#
_cell.length_a   1.000
_cell.length_b   1.000
_cell.length_c   1.000
_cell.angle_alpha   90.00
_cell.angle_beta   90.00
_cell.angle_gamma   90.00
#
_symmetry.space_group_name_H-M   'P 1'
#
loop_
_entity.id
_entity.type
_entity.pdbx_description
1 polymer ?
#
loop_
_entity_poly.entity_id
_entity_poly.type
_entity_poly.pdbx_seq_one_letter_code
_entity_poly.pdbx_strand_id
1 'polypeptide(L)'
;ILNQSRINLQLVDLKQNKVVWSDKEEFDLKDIFKVQDNIGNKILKHLQIKVVTGSTGDLYSKRLKNIENLTLVLNSRAEWRKYTIDGHKKYVEYQEQLRKNLGPKSPAIYNGMAWEIYQRMRLGLSKDKKSDIKKLVEYSKADVAAYKDASAYALRALVEFRYGSKDCEKTKSFIKKAIDAGGSVDSFTIAGSIYK
;
A
#
# COMPACT_ATOMS: atom_id res chain seq x y z
N ILE A 1 19.00 16.04 -20.60
CA ILE A 1 18.05 14.95 -20.94
C ILE A 1 16.71 15.39 -20.39
N LEU A 2 15.73 15.67 -21.29
CA LEU A 2 14.39 16.08 -20.91
C LEU A 2 13.67 14.86 -20.31
N ASN A 3 13.44 14.87 -18.99
CA ASN A 3 12.65 13.85 -18.27
C ASN A 3 11.13 14.12 -18.39
N GLN A 4 10.70 14.72 -19.52
CA GLN A 4 9.29 14.98 -19.79
C GLN A 4 8.60 13.73 -20.32
N SER A 5 7.51 13.39 -19.69
CA SER A 5 6.62 12.29 -20.08
C SER A 5 5.26 12.85 -20.44
N ARG A 6 4.55 12.15 -21.33
CA ARG A 6 3.22 12.50 -21.80
C ARG A 6 2.29 11.31 -21.64
N ILE A 7 1.12 11.54 -21.04
CA ILE A 7 0.05 10.55 -20.96
C ILE A 7 -1.16 11.08 -21.73
N ASN A 8 -1.71 10.27 -22.62
CA ASN A 8 -3.00 10.51 -23.27
C ASN A 8 -4.04 9.62 -22.58
N LEU A 9 -5.17 10.21 -22.23
CA LEU A 9 -6.25 9.57 -21.50
C LEU A 9 -7.52 9.59 -22.33
N GLN A 10 -8.25 8.49 -22.35
CA GLN A 10 -9.57 8.42 -22.97
C GLN A 10 -10.53 7.61 -22.12
N LEU A 11 -11.74 8.11 -21.92
CA LEU A 11 -12.85 7.39 -21.33
C LEU A 11 -13.83 7.03 -22.45
N VAL A 12 -14.07 5.72 -22.61
CA VAL A 12 -14.91 5.20 -23.70
C VAL A 12 -16.16 4.56 -23.11
N ASP A 13 -17.34 4.96 -23.57
CA ASP A 13 -18.57 4.23 -23.31
C ASP A 13 -18.60 2.97 -24.19
N LEU A 14 -18.44 1.80 -23.57
CA LEU A 14 -18.38 0.52 -24.28
C LEU A 14 -19.72 0.10 -24.89
N LYS A 15 -20.84 0.63 -24.38
CA LYS A 15 -22.17 0.32 -24.94
C LYS A 15 -22.41 1.09 -26.24
N GLN A 16 -21.95 2.33 -26.26
CA GLN A 16 -22.13 3.21 -27.42
C GLN A 16 -20.89 3.27 -28.34
N ASN A 17 -19.79 2.63 -27.93
CA ASN A 17 -18.47 2.68 -28.55
C ASN A 17 -18.03 4.12 -28.87
N LYS A 18 -18.26 5.02 -27.91
CA LYS A 18 -18.03 6.47 -28.07
C LYS A 18 -17.05 6.96 -26.99
N VAL A 19 -16.06 7.77 -27.41
CA VAL A 19 -15.21 8.51 -26.49
C VAL A 19 -16.07 9.58 -25.80
N VAL A 20 -16.25 9.47 -24.50
CA VAL A 20 -17.02 10.40 -23.67
C VAL A 20 -16.16 11.49 -23.05
N TRP A 21 -14.87 11.24 -22.95
CA TRP A 21 -13.88 12.21 -22.46
C TRP A 21 -12.48 11.83 -22.93
N SER A 22 -11.66 12.83 -23.21
CA SER A 22 -10.23 12.67 -23.47
C SER A 22 -9.44 13.81 -22.83
N ASP A 23 -8.22 13.53 -22.38
CA ASP A 23 -7.32 14.50 -21.81
C ASP A 23 -5.86 14.11 -22.09
N LYS A 24 -4.96 15.05 -21.91
CA LYS A 24 -3.53 14.92 -22.14
C LYS A 24 -2.77 15.62 -21.03
N GLU A 25 -1.88 14.89 -20.35
CA GLU A 25 -1.00 15.43 -19.34
C GLU A 25 0.46 15.31 -19.77
N GLU A 26 1.18 16.41 -19.68
CA GLU A 26 2.64 16.45 -19.83
C GLU A 26 3.26 16.77 -18.48
N PHE A 27 4.27 15.99 -18.08
CA PHE A 27 4.83 16.11 -16.74
C PHE A 27 6.28 15.65 -16.69
N ASP A 28 7.00 16.09 -15.66
CA ASP A 28 8.29 15.54 -15.27
C ASP A 28 8.07 14.26 -14.46
N LEU A 29 8.87 13.22 -14.70
CA LEU A 29 8.78 11.94 -13.98
C LEU A 29 8.86 12.08 -12.45
N LYS A 30 9.51 13.12 -11.96
CA LYS A 30 9.54 13.42 -10.50
C LYS A 30 8.15 13.76 -9.93
N ASP A 31 7.23 14.24 -10.75
CA ASP A 31 5.87 14.64 -10.37
C ASP A 31 4.83 13.54 -10.61
N ILE A 32 5.24 12.31 -10.95
CA ILE A 32 4.36 11.19 -11.34
C ILE A 32 3.22 10.95 -10.34
N PHE A 33 3.47 11.11 -9.05
CA PHE A 33 2.45 10.91 -8.03
C PHE A 33 1.37 12.00 -8.05
N LYS A 34 1.76 13.26 -8.27
CA LYS A 34 0.81 14.37 -8.42
C LYS A 34 -0.04 14.18 -9.68
N VAL A 35 0.59 13.73 -10.76
CA VAL A 35 -0.08 13.46 -12.02
C VAL A 35 -1.08 12.32 -11.88
N GLN A 36 -0.70 11.23 -11.21
CA GLN A 36 -1.60 10.11 -10.92
C GLN A 36 -2.85 10.59 -10.16
N ASP A 37 -2.67 11.45 -9.15
CA ASP A 37 -3.77 12.00 -8.36
C ASP A 37 -4.67 12.91 -9.19
N ASN A 38 -4.07 13.78 -10.02
CA ASN A 38 -4.81 14.66 -10.92
C ASN A 38 -5.65 13.87 -11.93
N ILE A 39 -5.05 12.83 -12.52
CA ILE A 39 -5.74 11.95 -13.47
C ILE A 39 -6.89 11.22 -12.77
N GLY A 40 -6.65 10.64 -11.59
CA GLY A 40 -7.68 9.98 -10.79
C GLY A 40 -8.86 10.91 -10.48
N ASN A 41 -8.58 12.13 -10.02
CA ASN A 41 -9.60 13.13 -9.73
C ASN A 41 -10.36 13.58 -10.99
N LYS A 42 -9.70 13.76 -12.13
CA LYS A 42 -10.35 14.09 -13.41
C LYS A 42 -11.30 12.97 -13.85
N ILE A 43 -10.85 11.71 -13.82
CA ILE A 43 -11.69 10.57 -14.19
C ILE A 43 -12.91 10.48 -13.26
N LEU A 44 -12.73 10.60 -11.94
CA LEU A 44 -13.81 10.52 -10.97
C LEU A 44 -14.81 11.66 -11.13
N LYS A 45 -14.32 12.87 -11.43
CA LYS A 45 -15.18 14.02 -11.74
C LYS A 45 -16.06 13.76 -12.96
N HIS A 46 -15.49 13.20 -14.03
CA HIS A 46 -16.25 12.87 -15.25
C HIS A 46 -17.22 11.71 -15.06
N LEU A 47 -16.90 10.75 -14.18
CA LEU A 47 -17.80 9.68 -13.79
C LEU A 47 -18.82 10.12 -12.74
N GLN A 48 -18.81 11.38 -12.30
CA GLN A 48 -19.66 11.92 -11.22
C GLN A 48 -19.57 11.12 -9.91
N ILE A 49 -18.42 10.48 -9.66
CA ILE A 49 -18.18 9.69 -8.46
C ILE A 49 -17.53 10.60 -7.41
N LYS A 50 -18.14 10.69 -6.23
CA LYS A 50 -17.53 11.37 -5.08
C LYS A 50 -16.35 10.55 -4.56
N VAL A 51 -15.16 11.16 -4.56
CA VAL A 51 -13.98 10.59 -3.89
C VAL A 51 -14.12 10.78 -2.40
N VAL A 52 -14.31 9.71 -1.69
CA VAL A 52 -14.40 9.74 -0.20
C VAL A 52 -13.02 9.60 0.44
N THR A 53 -11.98 9.32 -0.34
CA THR A 53 -10.69 8.87 0.18
C THR A 53 -9.51 9.66 -0.35
N GLY A 54 -8.53 9.91 0.50
CA GLY A 54 -7.27 10.57 0.15
C GLY A 54 -6.49 9.82 -0.94
N SER A 55 -5.65 10.55 -1.65
CA SER A 55 -4.96 10.01 -2.82
C SER A 55 -3.91 8.96 -2.48
N THR A 56 -3.89 7.89 -3.25
CA THR A 56 -2.87 6.83 -3.13
C THR A 56 -1.47 7.38 -3.45
N GLY A 57 -1.38 8.38 -4.31
CA GLY A 57 -0.14 9.03 -4.68
C GLY A 57 0.53 9.78 -3.53
N ASP A 58 -0.23 10.49 -2.72
CA ASP A 58 0.26 11.18 -1.52
C ASP A 58 0.85 10.19 -0.50
N LEU A 59 0.23 9.03 -0.36
CA LEU A 59 0.70 7.95 0.49
C LEU A 59 2.09 7.46 0.07
N TYR A 60 2.27 7.21 -1.23
CA TYR A 60 3.54 6.70 -1.75
C TYR A 60 4.62 7.76 -1.81
N SER A 61 4.29 9.01 -2.15
CA SER A 61 5.26 10.10 -2.20
C SER A 61 5.90 10.38 -0.84
N LYS A 62 5.10 10.35 0.23
CA LYS A 62 5.60 10.52 1.61
C LYS A 62 6.52 9.41 2.08
N ARG A 63 6.26 8.16 1.64
CA ARG A 63 7.01 6.99 2.08
C ARG A 63 8.24 6.70 1.21
N LEU A 64 8.09 6.82 -0.12
CA LEU A 64 9.01 6.19 -1.07
C LEU A 64 9.96 7.15 -1.76
N LYS A 65 9.70 8.46 -1.73
CA LYS A 65 10.54 9.55 -2.25
C LYS A 65 10.70 9.59 -3.78
N ASN A 66 10.67 8.47 -4.50
CA ASN A 66 10.86 8.42 -5.96
C ASN A 66 10.17 7.21 -6.60
N ILE A 67 10.10 7.23 -7.94
CA ILE A 67 9.47 6.19 -8.76
C ILE A 67 10.19 4.85 -8.70
N GLU A 68 11.50 4.85 -8.51
CA GLU A 68 12.30 3.62 -8.41
C GLU A 68 11.89 2.81 -7.17
N ASN A 69 11.78 3.45 -6.03
CA ASN A 69 11.30 2.83 -4.80
C ASN A 69 9.85 2.36 -4.91
N LEU A 70 8.99 3.13 -5.62
CA LEU A 70 7.63 2.67 -5.91
C LEU A 70 7.64 1.38 -6.74
N THR A 71 8.47 1.31 -7.78
CA THR A 71 8.60 0.12 -8.62
C THR A 71 9.02 -1.09 -7.80
N LEU A 72 9.98 -0.95 -6.88
CA LEU A 72 10.37 -2.01 -5.96
C LEU A 72 9.20 -2.48 -5.08
N VAL A 73 8.40 -1.55 -4.56
CA VAL A 73 7.20 -1.89 -3.76
C VAL A 73 6.15 -2.62 -4.61
N LEU A 74 5.87 -2.16 -5.82
CA LEU A 74 4.90 -2.81 -6.70
C LEU A 74 5.33 -4.22 -7.10
N ASN A 75 6.61 -4.40 -7.46
CA ASN A 75 7.17 -5.70 -7.77
C ASN A 75 7.15 -6.64 -6.56
N SER A 76 7.53 -6.14 -5.38
CA SER A 76 7.46 -6.93 -4.16
C SER A 76 6.04 -7.40 -3.85
N ARG A 77 5.03 -6.52 -4.00
CA ARG A 77 3.62 -6.89 -3.81
C ARG A 77 3.14 -7.93 -4.80
N ALA A 78 3.58 -7.87 -6.05
CA ALA A 78 3.25 -8.86 -7.06
C ALA A 78 3.79 -10.25 -6.67
N GLU A 79 5.01 -10.33 -6.17
CA GLU A 79 5.61 -11.57 -5.68
C GLU A 79 4.92 -12.07 -4.39
N TRP A 80 4.61 -11.17 -3.45
CA TRP A 80 3.89 -11.50 -2.23
C TRP A 80 2.53 -12.15 -2.48
N ARG A 81 1.79 -11.67 -3.50
CA ARG A 81 0.46 -12.20 -3.87
C ARG A 81 0.48 -13.61 -4.43
N LYS A 82 1.61 -14.10 -4.92
CA LYS A 82 1.75 -15.49 -5.40
C LYS A 82 1.58 -16.50 -4.27
N TYR A 83 1.86 -16.09 -3.04
CA TYR A 83 1.72 -16.92 -1.85
C TYR A 83 2.53 -18.22 -1.91
N THR A 84 3.73 -18.17 -2.47
CA THR A 84 4.67 -19.28 -2.63
C THR A 84 5.98 -18.99 -1.91
N ILE A 85 6.76 -20.02 -1.64
CA ILE A 85 8.10 -19.88 -1.04
C ILE A 85 9.01 -19.04 -1.93
N ASP A 86 8.99 -19.28 -3.25
CA ASP A 86 9.81 -18.52 -4.20
C ASP A 86 9.34 -17.07 -4.34
N GLY A 87 8.02 -16.83 -4.33
CA GLY A 87 7.47 -15.49 -4.28
C GLY A 87 7.90 -14.76 -3.00
N HIS A 88 7.93 -15.44 -1.86
CA HIS A 88 8.42 -14.88 -0.60
C HIS A 88 9.91 -14.50 -0.68
N LYS A 89 10.77 -15.35 -1.24
CA LYS A 89 12.19 -15.05 -1.44
C LYS A 89 12.38 -13.78 -2.26
N LYS A 90 11.69 -13.68 -3.41
CA LYS A 90 11.74 -12.49 -4.28
C LYS A 90 11.19 -11.24 -3.59
N TYR A 91 10.11 -11.38 -2.81
CA TYR A 91 9.60 -10.30 -1.99
C TYR A 91 10.69 -9.75 -1.05
N VAL A 92 11.40 -10.63 -0.34
CA VAL A 92 12.50 -10.25 0.56
C VAL A 92 13.61 -9.53 -0.20
N GLU A 93 14.01 -10.01 -1.38
CA GLU A 93 15.04 -9.36 -2.21
C GLU A 93 14.65 -7.93 -2.59
N TYR A 94 13.41 -7.68 -3.03
CA TYR A 94 12.91 -6.34 -3.32
C TYR A 94 12.86 -5.45 -2.08
N GLN A 95 12.44 -5.99 -0.94
CA GLN A 95 12.42 -5.25 0.32
C GLN A 95 13.82 -4.91 0.82
N GLU A 96 14.82 -5.73 0.56
CA GLU A 96 16.22 -5.42 0.86
C GLU A 96 16.79 -4.31 -0.01
N GLN A 97 16.47 -4.32 -1.31
CA GLN A 97 16.84 -3.22 -2.20
C GLN A 97 16.18 -1.91 -1.73
N LEU A 98 14.90 -1.95 -1.40
CA LEU A 98 14.19 -0.80 -0.87
C LEU A 98 14.82 -0.27 0.43
N ARG A 99 15.25 -1.15 1.34
CA ARG A 99 15.97 -0.77 2.57
C ARG A 99 17.31 -0.09 2.29
N LYS A 100 18.06 -0.56 1.29
CA LYS A 100 19.29 0.08 0.87
C LYS A 100 19.05 1.49 0.35
N ASN A 101 18.02 1.68 -0.49
CA ASN A 101 17.69 2.97 -1.10
C ASN A 101 17.16 3.98 -0.07
N LEU A 102 16.31 3.56 0.85
CA LEU A 102 15.69 4.43 1.86
C LEU A 102 16.55 4.63 3.11
N GLY A 103 17.51 3.74 3.33
CA GLY A 103 18.33 3.67 4.54
C GLY A 103 17.72 2.79 5.64
N PRO A 104 18.56 2.14 6.46
CA PRO A 104 18.14 1.12 7.43
C PRO A 104 17.29 1.67 8.60
N LYS A 105 17.34 2.99 8.83
CA LYS A 105 16.56 3.68 9.85
C LYS A 105 15.30 4.35 9.32
N SER A 106 15.01 4.21 8.02
CA SER A 106 13.83 4.82 7.41
C SER A 106 12.55 4.19 7.95
N PRO A 107 11.59 4.97 8.47
CA PRO A 107 10.31 4.41 8.90
C PRO A 107 9.53 3.72 7.78
N ALA A 108 9.78 4.07 6.52
CA ALA A 108 9.08 3.53 5.36
C ALA A 108 9.29 2.02 5.16
N ILE A 109 10.33 1.44 5.78
CA ILE A 109 10.61 0.00 5.68
C ILE A 109 9.75 -0.85 6.63
N TYR A 110 9.18 -0.27 7.70
CA TYR A 110 8.49 -1.06 8.73
C TYR A 110 7.27 -1.82 8.20
N ASN A 111 6.51 -1.21 7.30
CA ASN A 111 5.36 -1.88 6.68
C ASN A 111 5.78 -3.15 5.92
N GLY A 112 6.79 -3.03 5.06
CA GLY A 112 7.33 -4.16 4.30
C GLY A 112 7.90 -5.26 5.19
N MET A 113 8.66 -4.88 6.23
CA MET A 113 9.21 -5.85 7.20
C MET A 113 8.12 -6.60 7.97
N ALA A 114 7.05 -5.93 8.34
CA ALA A 114 5.93 -6.57 9.01
C ALA A 114 5.19 -7.56 8.08
N TRP A 115 4.92 -7.18 6.84
CA TRP A 115 4.31 -8.07 5.84
C TRP A 115 5.20 -9.28 5.49
N GLU A 116 6.54 -9.10 5.47
CA GLU A 116 7.51 -10.19 5.32
C GLU A 116 7.34 -11.22 6.44
N ILE A 117 7.38 -10.78 7.69
CA ILE A 117 7.25 -11.66 8.84
C ILE A 117 5.88 -12.36 8.84
N TYR A 118 4.81 -11.63 8.56
CA TYR A 118 3.48 -12.20 8.49
C TYR A 118 3.40 -13.32 7.45
N GLN A 119 3.91 -13.10 6.24
CA GLN A 119 3.91 -14.11 5.19
C GLN A 119 4.81 -15.31 5.54
N ARG A 120 6.01 -15.05 6.08
CA ARG A 120 6.95 -16.10 6.52
C ARG A 120 6.29 -17.05 7.51
N MET A 121 5.59 -16.52 8.50
CA MET A 121 4.84 -17.34 9.47
C MET A 121 3.72 -18.16 8.80
N ARG A 122 3.00 -17.55 7.86
CA ARG A 122 1.90 -18.19 7.13
C ARG A 122 2.36 -19.30 6.20
N LEU A 123 3.54 -19.17 5.62
CA LEU A 123 4.17 -20.20 4.76
C LEU A 123 4.90 -21.29 5.54
N GLY A 124 4.88 -21.25 6.89
CA GLY A 124 5.58 -22.24 7.70
C GLY A 124 7.10 -22.09 7.74
N LEU A 125 7.64 -20.97 7.27
CA LEU A 125 9.08 -20.70 7.18
C LEU A 125 9.66 -20.07 8.46
N SER A 126 8.83 -19.78 9.45
CA SER A 126 9.26 -19.22 10.73
C SER A 126 10.00 -20.25 11.57
N LYS A 127 11.23 -19.95 11.97
CA LYS A 127 12.05 -20.77 12.88
C LYS A 127 11.70 -20.51 14.35
N ASP A 128 11.27 -19.27 14.66
CA ASP A 128 10.84 -18.87 15.99
C ASP A 128 9.61 -17.95 15.89
N LYS A 129 8.43 -18.56 15.92
CA LYS A 129 7.15 -17.85 15.83
C LYS A 129 6.97 -16.80 16.93
N LYS A 130 7.49 -17.05 18.14
CA LYS A 130 7.34 -16.12 19.27
C LYS A 130 8.14 -14.84 19.03
N SER A 131 9.37 -14.98 18.58
CA SER A 131 10.22 -13.84 18.18
C SER A 131 9.61 -13.10 16.99
N ASP A 132 9.11 -13.81 15.96
CA ASP A 132 8.48 -13.21 14.80
C ASP A 132 7.23 -12.42 15.16
N ILE A 133 6.35 -12.94 16.02
CA ILE A 133 5.17 -12.20 16.49
C ILE A 133 5.57 -10.91 17.21
N LYS A 134 6.59 -10.98 18.10
CA LYS A 134 7.09 -9.80 18.80
C LYS A 134 7.55 -8.72 17.83
N LYS A 135 8.37 -9.08 16.85
CA LYS A 135 8.86 -8.15 15.80
C LYS A 135 7.72 -7.61 14.93
N LEU A 136 6.76 -8.45 14.55
CA LEU A 136 5.59 -8.05 13.77
C LEU A 136 4.77 -6.98 14.49
N VAL A 137 4.52 -7.18 15.80
CA VAL A 137 3.82 -6.20 16.64
C VAL A 137 4.62 -4.90 16.74
N GLU A 138 5.94 -4.99 16.95
CA GLU A 138 6.83 -3.84 17.04
C GLU A 138 6.83 -3.01 15.74
N TYR A 139 7.04 -3.65 14.57
CA TYR A 139 7.06 -2.96 13.29
C TYR A 139 5.70 -2.37 12.93
N SER A 140 4.59 -3.05 13.21
CA SER A 140 3.26 -2.48 12.97
C SER A 140 2.95 -1.27 13.83
N LYS A 141 3.44 -1.21 15.07
CA LYS A 141 3.35 -0.03 15.94
C LYS A 141 4.21 1.11 15.42
N ALA A 142 5.46 0.81 15.04
CA ALA A 142 6.38 1.80 14.49
C ALA A 142 5.87 2.41 13.18
N ASP A 143 5.27 1.60 12.30
CA ASP A 143 4.66 2.08 11.06
C ASP A 143 3.51 3.06 11.33
N VAL A 144 2.58 2.74 12.23
CA VAL A 144 1.50 3.66 12.63
C VAL A 144 2.03 4.94 13.29
N ALA A 145 3.08 4.84 14.10
CA ALA A 145 3.68 6.01 14.74
C ALA A 145 4.26 6.99 13.71
N ALA A 146 4.83 6.44 12.62
CA ALA A 146 5.46 7.23 11.57
C ALA A 146 4.46 7.80 10.54
N TYR A 147 3.43 7.04 10.17
CA TYR A 147 2.62 7.35 8.98
C TYR A 147 1.12 7.28 9.27
N LYS A 148 0.51 7.30 10.19
CA LYS A 148 -0.94 7.39 10.49
C LYS A 148 -1.86 7.33 9.24
N ASP A 149 -1.54 6.45 8.29
CA ASP A 149 -2.25 6.29 7.02
C ASP A 149 -3.04 4.97 6.94
N ALA A 150 -3.83 4.80 5.89
CA ALA A 150 -4.67 3.64 5.68
C ALA A 150 -3.91 2.31 5.73
N SER A 151 -2.71 2.26 5.13
CA SER A 151 -1.89 1.04 5.07
C SER A 151 -1.35 0.66 6.45
N ALA A 152 -0.85 1.64 7.20
CA ALA A 152 -0.33 1.42 8.56
C ALA A 152 -1.43 0.96 9.52
N TYR A 153 -2.59 1.63 9.49
CA TYR A 153 -3.72 1.25 10.34
C TYR A 153 -4.30 -0.12 9.98
N ALA A 154 -4.40 -0.46 8.69
CA ALA A 154 -4.88 -1.77 8.24
C ALA A 154 -3.95 -2.89 8.70
N LEU A 155 -2.63 -2.73 8.51
CA LEU A 155 -1.65 -3.68 9.03
C LEU A 155 -1.75 -3.82 10.56
N ARG A 156 -1.88 -2.70 11.28
CA ARG A 156 -2.01 -2.71 12.74
C ARG A 156 -3.27 -3.43 13.20
N ALA A 157 -4.39 -3.24 12.51
CA ALA A 157 -5.63 -3.96 12.78
C ALA A 157 -5.47 -5.48 12.59
N LEU A 158 -4.86 -5.91 11.48
CA LEU A 158 -4.57 -7.32 11.22
C LEU A 158 -3.72 -7.94 12.34
N VAL A 159 -2.66 -7.25 12.74
CA VAL A 159 -1.74 -7.72 13.78
C VAL A 159 -2.43 -7.77 15.13
N GLU A 160 -3.25 -6.79 15.49
CA GLU A 160 -4.03 -6.79 16.73
C GLU A 160 -5.03 -7.95 16.76
N PHE A 161 -5.75 -8.16 15.66
CA PHE A 161 -6.73 -9.25 15.52
C PHE A 161 -6.10 -10.64 15.66
N ARG A 162 -4.94 -10.86 15.01
CA ARG A 162 -4.31 -12.19 14.95
C ARG A 162 -3.42 -12.50 16.14
N TYR A 163 -2.73 -11.50 16.67
CA TYR A 163 -1.61 -11.67 17.60
C TYR A 163 -1.65 -10.71 18.79
N GLY A 164 -2.64 -9.82 18.85
CA GLY A 164 -2.78 -8.82 19.91
C GLY A 164 -3.59 -9.31 21.11
N SER A 165 -4.22 -8.36 21.77
CA SER A 165 -4.98 -8.57 23.02
C SER A 165 -6.30 -9.34 22.83
N LYS A 166 -6.69 -9.67 21.60
CA LYS A 166 -8.03 -10.20 21.21
C LYS A 166 -9.18 -9.25 21.54
N ASP A 167 -8.87 -7.98 21.77
CA ASP A 167 -9.84 -6.92 21.98
C ASP A 167 -10.43 -6.52 20.63
N CYS A 168 -11.69 -6.93 20.42
CA CYS A 168 -12.42 -6.64 19.17
C CYS A 168 -12.63 -5.14 18.97
N GLU A 169 -12.88 -4.37 20.03
CA GLU A 169 -13.14 -2.94 19.91
C GLU A 169 -11.87 -2.18 19.51
N LYS A 170 -10.74 -2.58 20.05
CA LYS A 170 -9.44 -2.03 19.64
C LYS A 170 -9.12 -2.33 18.18
N THR A 171 -9.39 -3.55 17.74
CA THR A 171 -9.23 -3.96 16.34
C THR A 171 -10.14 -3.14 15.42
N LYS A 172 -11.43 -3.01 15.76
CA LYS A 172 -12.40 -2.19 15.01
C LYS A 172 -11.99 -0.71 14.96
N SER A 173 -11.44 -0.17 16.05
CA SER A 173 -10.91 1.20 16.08
C SER A 173 -9.79 1.41 15.04
N PHE A 174 -8.88 0.46 14.87
CA PHE A 174 -7.84 0.55 13.84
C PHE A 174 -8.41 0.44 12.43
N ILE A 175 -9.41 -0.43 12.20
CA ILE A 175 -10.10 -0.53 10.90
C ILE A 175 -10.80 0.79 10.57
N LYS A 176 -11.53 1.38 11.52
CA LYS A 176 -12.17 2.67 11.32
C LYS A 176 -11.13 3.74 10.93
N LYS A 177 -10.02 3.83 11.65
CA LYS A 177 -8.93 4.76 11.32
C LYS A 177 -8.35 4.52 9.92
N ALA A 178 -8.24 3.25 9.49
CA ALA A 178 -7.78 2.93 8.14
C ALA A 178 -8.76 3.42 7.07
N ILE A 179 -10.07 3.26 7.30
CA ILE A 179 -11.13 3.73 6.39
C ILE A 179 -11.14 5.26 6.36
N ASP A 180 -11.12 5.92 7.51
CA ASP A 180 -11.13 7.37 7.65
C ASP A 180 -9.88 8.02 7.00
N ALA A 181 -8.74 7.32 7.03
CA ALA A 181 -7.49 7.75 6.38
C ALA A 181 -7.43 7.46 4.87
N GLY A 182 -8.57 7.12 4.26
CA GLY A 182 -8.68 6.97 2.83
C GLY A 182 -8.94 5.55 2.35
N GLY A 183 -8.89 4.57 3.20
CA GLY A 183 -9.12 3.16 2.87
C GLY A 183 -8.16 2.63 1.80
N SER A 184 -8.03 1.34 1.74
CA SER A 184 -7.32 0.64 0.65
C SER A 184 -8.01 -0.71 0.44
N VAL A 185 -7.72 -1.38 -0.67
CA VAL A 185 -8.19 -2.76 -0.90
C VAL A 185 -7.81 -3.65 0.28
N ASP A 186 -6.59 -3.48 0.80
CA ASP A 186 -6.12 -4.24 1.97
C ASP A 186 -6.95 -3.92 3.22
N SER A 187 -7.30 -2.64 3.45
CA SER A 187 -8.14 -2.23 4.57
C SER A 187 -9.51 -2.88 4.53
N PHE A 188 -10.16 -2.89 3.37
CA PHE A 188 -11.49 -3.50 3.21
C PHE A 188 -11.45 -5.02 3.28
N THR A 189 -10.39 -5.66 2.74
CA THR A 189 -10.20 -7.11 2.84
C THR A 189 -9.99 -7.55 4.29
N ILE A 190 -9.20 -6.80 5.05
CA ILE A 190 -8.95 -7.05 6.48
C ILE A 190 -10.24 -6.82 7.27
N ALA A 191 -10.96 -5.73 7.00
CA ALA A 191 -12.26 -5.45 7.62
C ALA A 191 -13.23 -6.61 7.40
N GLY A 192 -13.41 -7.07 6.16
CA GLY A 192 -14.27 -8.22 5.83
C GLY A 192 -13.87 -9.51 6.54
N SER A 193 -12.62 -9.68 6.94
CA SER A 193 -12.15 -10.84 7.71
C SER A 193 -12.40 -10.72 9.21
N ILE A 194 -12.62 -9.50 9.72
CA ILE A 194 -12.79 -9.21 11.15
C ILE A 194 -14.26 -9.12 11.52
N TYR A 195 -15.12 -8.62 10.60
CA TYR A 195 -16.55 -8.44 10.84
C TYR A 195 -17.41 -9.69 10.49
N LYS A 196 -16.78 -10.79 10.09
CA LYS A 196 -17.41 -12.10 9.98
C LYS A 196 -17.49 -12.80 11.33
#